data_54b9d08153d60da11d5f6b7746a6446d
#
_entry.id   54b9d08153d60da11d5f6b7746a6446d
#
_cell.length_a   1.000
_cell.length_b   1.000
_cell.length_c   1.000
_cell.angle_alpha   90.00
_cell.angle_beta   90.00
_cell.angle_gamma   90.00
#
_symmetry.space_group_name_H-M   'P 1'
#
loop_
_entity.id
_entity.type
_entity.pdbx_description
1 polymer ?
#
loop_
_entity_poly.entity_id
_entity_poly.type
_entity_poly.pdbx_seq_one_letter_code
_entity_poly.pdbx_strand_id
1 'polypeptide(L)'
;HIRINTIEELPKLQGSKYVQSTIFDALPCIKKDLESGKKVLFSGTPCQVDSLNGYLKKEYDNLYTVDIICHGVPSQKLLNDYIHTLSDSVETFEFRDKKKGWKDYYISYCAKSKNRNIHCRLSSFYEYFLQGKLDRENCYSCKYASEIRYSDITIGDYWGIEQVHPELFREKKWRDRIYDGISSILVNTDKGMELVKETDSLELISSDYELRPIMAS
;
A
#
# COMPACT_ATOMS: atom_id res chain seq x y z
N HIS A 1 11.39 1.22 6.43
CA HIS A 1 10.61 2.45 6.58
C HIS A 1 11.50 3.67 6.40
N ILE A 2 10.90 4.76 5.95
CA ILE A 2 11.55 6.07 5.92
C ILE A 2 10.66 7.09 6.63
N ARG A 3 11.28 8.10 7.19
CA ARG A 3 10.61 9.24 7.78
C ARG A 3 10.79 10.45 6.85
N ILE A 4 9.73 11.21 6.66
CA ILE A 4 9.74 12.49 5.97
C ILE A 4 9.22 13.58 6.90
N ASN A 5 9.65 14.81 6.70
CA ASN A 5 9.23 15.96 7.50
C ASN A 5 8.73 17.13 6.64
N THR A 6 8.89 17.03 5.33
CA THR A 6 8.47 18.07 4.38
C THR A 6 7.67 17.47 3.23
N ILE A 7 6.86 18.31 2.57
CA ILE A 7 6.03 17.88 1.45
C ILE A 7 6.87 17.51 0.21
N GLU A 8 8.03 18.12 0.04
CA GLU A 8 8.97 17.84 -1.04
C GLU A 8 9.53 16.43 -0.97
N GLU A 9 9.52 15.82 0.21
CA GLU A 9 9.96 14.43 0.41
C GLU A 9 8.85 13.40 0.15
N LEU A 10 7.60 13.84 -0.02
CA LEU A 10 6.44 12.95 -0.23
C LEU A 10 6.63 11.96 -1.39
N PRO A 11 7.28 12.31 -2.52
CA PRO A 11 7.55 11.34 -3.59
C PRO A 11 8.32 10.10 -3.16
N LYS A 12 9.13 10.17 -2.08
CA LYS A 12 9.86 9.01 -1.54
C LYS A 12 8.91 7.94 -0.96
N LEU A 13 7.72 8.33 -0.53
CA LEU A 13 6.70 7.43 0.00
C LEU A 13 5.82 6.82 -1.09
N GLN A 14 5.74 7.45 -2.25
CA GLN A 14 4.91 7.02 -3.36
C GLN A 14 5.43 5.77 -4.05
N GLY A 15 4.56 5.13 -4.83
CA GLY A 15 4.87 3.93 -5.61
C GLY A 15 4.72 2.64 -4.80
N SER A 16 4.30 1.58 -5.49
CA SER A 16 4.10 0.25 -4.91
C SER A 16 5.44 -0.39 -4.54
N LYS A 17 5.49 -1.06 -3.40
CA LYS A 17 6.67 -1.77 -2.90
C LYS A 17 6.24 -3.14 -2.37
N TYR A 18 6.37 -4.17 -3.22
CA TYR A 18 5.92 -5.52 -2.92
C TYR A 18 7.03 -6.35 -2.27
N VAL A 19 7.51 -5.90 -1.13
CA VAL A 19 8.53 -6.57 -0.32
C VAL A 19 8.42 -6.10 1.12
N GLN A 20 8.79 -6.94 2.06
CA GLN A 20 8.74 -6.56 3.47
C GLN A 20 9.77 -5.48 3.82
N SER A 21 9.30 -4.41 4.44
CA SER A 21 10.13 -3.40 5.06
C SER A 21 10.37 -3.67 6.55
N THR A 22 11.48 -3.18 7.07
CA THR A 22 11.83 -3.22 8.50
C THR A 22 11.35 -1.96 9.20
N ILE A 23 10.66 -2.10 10.35
CA ILE A 23 10.14 -0.96 11.13
C ILE A 23 10.95 -0.65 12.38
N PHE A 24 11.87 -1.53 12.77
CA PHE A 24 12.53 -1.47 14.09
C PHE A 24 13.19 -0.12 14.38
N ASP A 25 13.89 0.45 13.41
CA ASP A 25 14.57 1.75 13.57
C ASP A 25 13.58 2.94 13.60
N ALA A 26 12.37 2.75 13.04
CA ALA A 26 11.34 3.78 13.03
C ALA A 26 10.62 3.89 14.39
N LEU A 27 10.44 2.77 15.11
CA LEU A 27 9.64 2.72 16.33
C LEU A 27 10.13 3.71 17.42
N PRO A 28 11.43 3.75 17.77
CA PRO A 28 11.93 4.72 18.76
C PRO A 28 11.77 6.17 18.30
N CYS A 29 11.94 6.43 16.99
CA CYS A 29 11.79 7.76 16.43
C CYS A 29 10.34 8.24 16.50
N ILE A 30 9.39 7.37 16.17
CA ILE A 30 7.95 7.65 16.27
C ILE A 30 7.58 7.98 17.71
N LYS A 31 8.00 7.14 18.68
CA LYS A 31 7.72 7.38 20.09
C LYS A 31 8.27 8.72 20.56
N LYS A 32 9.51 9.05 20.21
CA LYS A 32 10.13 10.34 20.54
C LYS A 32 9.35 11.53 19.96
N ASP A 33 8.90 11.42 18.70
CA ASP A 33 8.12 12.48 18.08
C ASP A 33 6.77 12.68 18.78
N LEU A 34 6.07 11.59 19.08
CA LEU A 34 4.79 11.62 19.80
C LEU A 34 4.93 12.25 21.20
N GLU A 35 5.96 11.84 21.96
CA GLU A 35 6.25 12.37 23.30
C GLU A 35 6.67 13.84 23.26
N SER A 36 7.19 14.32 22.14
CA SER A 36 7.48 15.75 21.93
C SER A 36 6.27 16.57 21.47
N GLY A 37 5.07 15.95 21.39
CA GLY A 37 3.83 16.61 20.97
C GLY A 37 3.63 16.78 19.47
N LYS A 38 4.48 16.18 18.63
CA LYS A 38 4.29 16.24 17.18
C LYS A 38 3.15 15.34 16.73
N LYS A 39 2.38 15.78 15.73
CA LYS A 39 1.47 14.92 15.01
C LYS A 39 2.28 13.96 14.12
N VAL A 40 1.99 12.67 14.19
CA VAL A 40 2.65 11.62 13.44
C VAL A 40 1.61 10.84 12.64
N LEU A 41 1.81 10.72 11.33
CA LEU A 41 1.08 9.79 10.48
C LEU A 41 1.98 8.58 10.18
N PHE A 42 1.60 7.41 10.61
CA PHE A 42 2.27 6.15 10.29
C PHE A 42 1.49 5.37 9.25
N SER A 43 2.16 5.00 8.16
CA SER A 43 1.58 4.13 7.13
C SER A 43 2.39 2.83 7.01
N GLY A 44 1.69 1.69 6.97
CA GLY A 44 2.32 0.39 6.87
C GLY A 44 1.36 -0.75 6.53
N THR A 45 1.84 -1.98 6.59
CA THR A 45 0.96 -3.15 6.53
C THR A 45 0.22 -3.30 7.88
N PRO A 46 -0.92 -4.03 7.93
CA PRO A 46 -1.68 -4.19 9.19
C PRO A 46 -0.83 -4.75 10.34
N CYS A 47 0.03 -5.73 10.05
CA CYS A 47 0.94 -6.29 11.05
C CYS A 47 1.99 -5.29 11.56
N GLN A 48 2.36 -4.29 10.75
CA GLN A 48 3.28 -3.23 11.17
C GLN A 48 2.58 -2.19 12.04
N VAL A 49 1.33 -1.87 11.75
CA VAL A 49 0.52 -1.00 12.60
C VAL A 49 0.31 -1.65 13.97
N ASP A 50 -0.09 -2.93 14.02
CA ASP A 50 -0.24 -3.65 15.31
C ASP A 50 1.09 -3.74 16.07
N SER A 51 2.21 -3.94 15.37
CA SER A 51 3.54 -3.92 15.98
C SER A 51 3.90 -2.56 16.57
N LEU A 52 3.51 -1.45 15.92
CA LEU A 52 3.70 -0.11 16.45
C LEU A 52 2.85 0.08 17.73
N ASN A 53 1.57 -0.28 17.68
CA ASN A 53 0.67 -0.18 18.84
C ASN A 53 1.21 -0.99 20.02
N GLY A 54 1.66 -2.23 19.77
CA GLY A 54 2.27 -3.08 20.79
C GLY A 54 3.58 -2.51 21.38
N TYR A 55 4.38 -1.81 20.57
CA TYR A 55 5.59 -1.13 21.04
C TYR A 55 5.28 0.09 21.91
N LEU A 56 4.29 0.90 21.51
CA LEU A 56 3.92 2.12 22.24
C LEU A 56 3.23 1.82 23.58
N LYS A 57 2.46 0.72 23.67
CA LYS A 57 1.75 0.24 24.87
C LYS A 57 0.73 1.22 25.47
N LYS A 58 0.43 2.29 24.79
CA LYS A 58 -0.61 3.27 25.15
C LYS A 58 -1.08 3.99 23.89
N GLU A 59 -2.26 4.56 23.97
CA GLU A 59 -2.80 5.42 22.92
C GLU A 59 -2.17 6.81 22.95
N TYR A 60 -2.09 7.43 21.77
CA TYR A 60 -1.62 8.79 21.58
C TYR A 60 -2.61 9.54 20.68
N ASP A 61 -3.14 10.64 21.16
CA ASP A 61 -4.09 11.45 20.39
C ASP A 61 -3.47 12.05 19.12
N ASN A 62 -2.16 12.28 19.15
CA ASN A 62 -1.37 12.82 18.05
C ASN A 62 -0.77 11.77 17.10
N LEU A 63 -1.14 10.48 17.26
CA LEU A 63 -0.79 9.40 16.30
C LEU A 63 -1.98 9.11 15.40
N TYR A 64 -1.76 9.17 14.11
CA TYR A 64 -2.68 8.70 13.07
C TYR A 64 -2.08 7.49 12.36
N THR A 65 -2.88 6.47 12.08
CA THR A 65 -2.41 5.23 11.48
C THR A 65 -3.20 4.88 10.23
N VAL A 66 -2.46 4.51 9.19
CA VAL A 66 -3.03 4.04 7.92
C VAL A 66 -2.44 2.68 7.60
N ASP A 67 -3.29 1.68 7.45
CA ASP A 67 -2.85 0.41 6.88
C ASP A 67 -3.37 0.20 5.46
N ILE A 68 -2.86 -0.85 4.81
CA ILE A 68 -3.25 -1.22 3.46
C ILE A 68 -4.00 -2.56 3.45
N ILE A 69 -4.84 -2.76 2.43
CA ILE A 69 -5.32 -4.10 2.08
C ILE A 69 -4.09 -4.87 1.57
N CYS A 70 -3.55 -5.76 2.41
CA CYS A 70 -2.28 -6.42 2.17
C CYS A 70 -2.50 -7.83 1.59
N HIS A 71 -1.89 -8.10 0.45
CA HIS A 71 -1.92 -9.40 -0.22
C HIS A 71 -0.94 -10.43 0.40
N GLY A 72 0.07 -9.97 1.09
CA GLY A 72 1.25 -10.71 1.55
C GLY A 72 2.52 -10.06 1.03
N VAL A 73 3.67 -10.53 1.46
CA VAL A 73 4.97 -9.98 1.06
C VAL A 73 6.03 -11.06 0.93
N PRO A 74 6.82 -11.06 -0.14
CA PRO A 74 8.02 -11.89 -0.25
C PRO A 74 9.15 -11.38 0.64
N SER A 75 10.19 -12.21 0.80
CA SER A 75 11.41 -11.79 1.47
C SER A 75 12.25 -10.85 0.61
N GLN A 76 13.07 -10.01 1.25
CA GLN A 76 14.02 -9.15 0.55
C GLN A 76 15.02 -9.97 -0.27
N LYS A 77 15.45 -11.14 0.25
CA LYS A 77 16.37 -12.03 -0.47
C LYS A 77 15.78 -12.48 -1.81
N LEU A 78 14.53 -12.93 -1.81
CA LEU A 78 13.86 -13.39 -3.04
C LEU A 78 13.74 -12.26 -4.07
N LEU A 79 13.40 -11.03 -3.64
CA LEU A 79 13.38 -9.88 -4.53
C LEU A 79 14.79 -9.60 -5.11
N ASN A 80 15.82 -9.63 -4.29
CA ASN A 80 17.19 -9.41 -4.74
C ASN A 80 17.62 -10.47 -5.76
N ASP A 81 17.31 -11.75 -5.50
CA ASP A 81 17.61 -12.85 -6.42
C ASP A 81 16.89 -12.64 -7.76
N TYR A 82 15.60 -12.23 -7.73
CA TYR A 82 14.87 -11.88 -8.95
C TYR A 82 15.52 -10.71 -9.71
N ILE A 83 15.88 -9.63 -9.02
CA ILE A 83 16.53 -8.47 -9.62
C ILE A 83 17.85 -8.88 -10.30
N HIS A 84 18.63 -9.75 -9.68
CA HIS A 84 19.86 -10.30 -10.28
C HIS A 84 19.61 -11.10 -11.55
N THR A 85 18.45 -11.76 -11.69
CA THR A 85 18.10 -12.42 -12.96
C THR A 85 17.88 -11.44 -14.11
N LEU A 86 17.55 -10.18 -13.80
CA LEU A 86 17.34 -9.13 -14.81
C LEU A 86 18.66 -8.50 -15.26
N SER A 87 19.56 -8.25 -14.32
CA SER A 87 20.92 -7.75 -14.57
C SER A 87 21.74 -7.76 -13.28
N ASP A 88 23.04 -7.96 -13.41
CA ASP A 88 24.00 -7.83 -12.29
C ASP A 88 24.18 -6.39 -11.79
N SER A 89 23.71 -5.41 -12.54
CA SER A 89 23.90 -3.98 -12.24
C SER A 89 22.59 -3.18 -12.41
N VAL A 90 21.55 -3.51 -11.61
CA VAL A 90 20.33 -2.73 -11.57
C VAL A 90 20.55 -1.51 -10.66
N GLU A 91 20.34 -0.32 -11.20
CA GLU A 91 20.54 0.98 -10.55
C GLU A 91 19.24 1.45 -9.87
N THR A 92 18.11 1.27 -10.57
CA THR A 92 16.78 1.60 -10.05
C THR A 92 15.80 0.50 -10.38
N PHE A 93 14.80 0.31 -9.50
CA PHE A 93 13.75 -0.68 -9.68
C PHE A 93 12.41 -0.13 -9.20
N GLU A 94 11.42 -0.14 -10.05
CA GLU A 94 10.05 0.28 -9.77
C GLU A 94 9.10 -0.89 -10.04
N PHE A 95 8.37 -1.30 -9.00
CA PHE A 95 7.46 -2.44 -9.08
C PHE A 95 6.30 -2.20 -10.04
N ARG A 96 5.77 -0.97 -10.09
CA ARG A 96 4.52 -0.71 -10.78
C ARG A 96 4.54 0.66 -11.46
N ASP A 97 5.14 0.71 -12.66
CA ASP A 97 5.04 1.85 -13.56
C ASP A 97 3.65 1.83 -14.21
N LYS A 98 2.82 2.84 -13.89
CA LYS A 98 1.43 2.97 -14.33
C LYS A 98 1.27 3.86 -15.57
N LYS A 99 2.33 4.15 -16.31
CA LYS A 99 2.26 5.04 -17.50
C LYS A 99 1.23 4.64 -18.55
N LYS A 100 0.83 3.35 -18.55
CA LYS A 100 -0.22 2.83 -19.45
C LYS A 100 -1.52 2.48 -18.73
N GLY A 101 -1.72 3.03 -17.53
CA GLY A 101 -2.92 2.86 -16.73
C GLY A 101 -2.75 1.93 -15.54
N TRP A 102 -3.76 1.93 -14.69
CA TRP A 102 -3.75 1.21 -13.42
C TRP A 102 -3.75 -0.31 -13.59
N LYS A 103 -4.50 -0.84 -14.58
CA LYS A 103 -4.64 -2.28 -14.83
C LYS A 103 -3.53 -2.86 -15.71
N ASP A 104 -2.85 -2.02 -16.50
CA ASP A 104 -1.82 -2.40 -17.47
C ASP A 104 -0.47 -1.77 -17.11
N TYR A 105 0.20 -2.33 -16.10
CA TYR A 105 1.40 -1.80 -15.52
C TYR A 105 2.66 -2.63 -15.85
N TYR A 106 3.81 -2.02 -15.62
CA TYR A 106 5.12 -2.58 -15.92
C TYR A 106 6.00 -2.59 -14.68
N ILE A 107 6.93 -3.54 -14.59
CA ILE A 107 8.16 -3.36 -13.83
C ILE A 107 9.07 -2.49 -14.68
N SER A 108 9.56 -1.37 -14.14
CA SER A 108 10.53 -0.51 -14.77
C SER A 108 11.83 -0.58 -13.99
N TYR A 109 12.95 -0.71 -14.69
CA TYR A 109 14.27 -0.71 -14.06
C TYR A 109 15.33 -0.08 -14.96
N CYS A 110 16.36 0.49 -14.34
CA CYS A 110 17.55 0.98 -15.05
C CYS A 110 18.71 0.01 -14.79
N ALA A 111 19.37 -0.42 -15.86
CA ALA A 111 20.56 -1.24 -15.77
C ALA A 111 21.55 -0.82 -16.86
N LYS A 112 22.83 -0.60 -16.48
CA LYS A 112 23.89 -0.10 -17.38
C LYS A 112 23.43 1.18 -18.11
N SER A 113 22.85 2.11 -17.36
CA SER A 113 22.31 3.40 -17.83
C SER A 113 21.23 3.28 -18.93
N LYS A 114 20.55 2.13 -19.00
CA LYS A 114 19.44 1.90 -19.95
C LYS A 114 18.16 1.55 -19.19
N ASN A 115 17.10 2.31 -19.47
CA ASN A 115 15.77 2.02 -18.95
C ASN A 115 15.17 0.82 -19.69
N ARG A 116 14.57 -0.09 -18.94
CA ARG A 116 13.92 -1.30 -19.42
C ARG A 116 12.59 -1.48 -18.72
N ASN A 117 11.64 -2.09 -19.41
CA ASN A 117 10.30 -2.35 -18.89
C ASN A 117 9.93 -3.81 -19.15
N ILE A 118 9.32 -4.44 -18.17
CA ILE A 118 8.73 -5.79 -18.30
C ILE A 118 7.25 -5.65 -17.97
N HIS A 119 6.40 -6.01 -18.90
CA HIS A 119 4.96 -6.03 -18.67
C HIS A 119 4.62 -7.00 -17.52
N CYS A 120 3.67 -6.65 -16.64
CA CYS A 120 3.33 -7.46 -15.47
C CYS A 120 3.03 -8.92 -15.80
N ARG A 121 2.34 -9.19 -16.92
CA ARG A 121 2.03 -10.55 -17.41
C ARG A 121 3.23 -11.35 -17.92
N LEU A 122 4.37 -10.71 -18.15
CA LEU A 122 5.62 -11.34 -18.61
C LEU A 122 6.65 -11.45 -17.47
N SER A 123 6.31 -10.97 -16.30
CA SER A 123 7.20 -11.02 -15.13
C SER A 123 6.92 -12.27 -14.31
N SER A 124 7.91 -13.14 -14.17
CA SER A 124 7.82 -14.30 -13.27
C SER A 124 7.61 -13.89 -11.81
N PHE A 125 8.14 -12.74 -11.38
CA PHE A 125 7.87 -12.21 -10.05
C PHE A 125 6.38 -11.96 -9.84
N TYR A 126 5.71 -11.24 -10.77
CA TYR A 126 4.28 -10.99 -10.67
C TYR A 126 3.43 -12.22 -10.79
N GLU A 127 3.79 -13.13 -11.70
CA GLU A 127 3.09 -14.42 -11.87
C GLU A 127 2.96 -15.16 -10.54
N TYR A 128 4.06 -15.33 -9.82
CA TYR A 128 4.04 -16.06 -8.54
C TYR A 128 3.57 -15.20 -7.37
N PHE A 129 3.85 -13.89 -7.38
CA PHE A 129 3.38 -12.97 -6.32
C PHE A 129 1.85 -12.88 -6.29
N LEU A 130 1.21 -12.66 -7.44
CA LEU A 130 -0.25 -12.54 -7.51
C LEU A 130 -0.97 -13.86 -7.20
N GLN A 131 -0.29 -14.99 -7.33
CA GLN A 131 -0.80 -16.30 -6.90
C GLN A 131 -0.52 -16.59 -5.40
N GLY A 132 0.06 -15.65 -4.66
CA GLY A 132 0.43 -15.85 -3.26
C GLY A 132 1.54 -16.89 -3.03
N LYS A 133 2.32 -17.26 -4.06
CA LYS A 133 3.35 -18.31 -3.97
C LYS A 133 4.70 -17.82 -3.48
N LEU A 134 4.89 -16.51 -3.37
CA LEU A 134 6.15 -15.89 -2.94
C LEU A 134 6.08 -15.32 -1.53
N ASP A 135 4.96 -15.46 -0.87
CA ASP A 135 4.72 -14.86 0.42
C ASP A 135 5.59 -15.52 1.50
N ARG A 136 5.86 -14.75 2.55
CA ARG A 136 6.51 -15.27 3.74
C ARG A 136 5.56 -16.23 4.46
N GLU A 137 6.14 -17.22 5.16
CA GLU A 137 5.39 -18.23 5.90
C GLU A 137 4.26 -17.64 6.74
N ASN A 138 4.54 -16.56 7.48
CA ASN A 138 3.55 -15.90 8.32
C ASN A 138 2.40 -15.23 7.55
N CYS A 139 2.53 -15.00 6.24
CA CYS A 139 1.48 -14.40 5.43
C CYS A 139 0.42 -15.43 5.03
N TYR A 140 0.78 -16.71 4.91
CA TYR A 140 -0.17 -17.78 4.58
C TYR A 140 -1.22 -18.04 5.67
N SER A 141 -0.92 -17.70 6.91
CA SER A 141 -1.83 -17.78 8.06
C SER A 141 -1.97 -16.43 8.77
N CYS A 142 -2.09 -15.36 7.98
CA CYS A 142 -2.06 -14.00 8.49
C CYS A 142 -3.30 -13.67 9.32
N LYS A 143 -3.14 -13.42 10.63
CA LYS A 143 -4.23 -13.02 11.53
C LYS A 143 -4.85 -11.66 11.17
N TYR A 144 -4.14 -10.86 10.37
CA TYR A 144 -4.61 -9.54 9.91
C TYR A 144 -5.37 -9.59 8.58
N ALA A 145 -5.46 -10.76 7.94
CA ALA A 145 -6.37 -11.00 6.82
C ALA A 145 -7.80 -11.17 7.36
N SER A 146 -8.32 -10.13 7.98
CA SER A 146 -9.62 -10.11 8.64
C SER A 146 -10.26 -8.73 8.54
N GLU A 147 -11.51 -8.64 8.94
CA GLU A 147 -12.29 -7.40 9.02
C GLU A 147 -11.87 -6.53 10.21
N ILE A 148 -11.25 -7.12 11.22
CA ILE A 148 -10.76 -6.39 12.39
C ILE A 148 -9.47 -5.68 12.02
N ARG A 149 -9.49 -4.34 12.12
CA ARG A 149 -8.37 -3.47 11.80
C ARG A 149 -7.84 -2.77 13.05
N TYR A 150 -6.55 -2.52 13.08
CA TYR A 150 -5.84 -1.86 14.18
C TYR A 150 -5.38 -0.46 13.82
N SER A 151 -5.67 -0.01 12.59
CA SER A 151 -5.39 1.34 12.08
C SER A 151 -6.61 2.23 12.15
N ASP A 152 -6.42 3.55 12.06
CA ASP A 152 -7.51 4.51 11.95
C ASP A 152 -8.23 4.41 10.60
N ILE A 153 -7.48 4.20 9.53
CA ILE A 153 -8.00 3.95 8.19
C ILE A 153 -7.25 2.82 7.49
N THR A 154 -7.98 2.06 6.67
CA THR A 154 -7.41 1.08 5.74
C THR A 154 -7.65 1.54 4.31
N ILE A 155 -6.61 1.53 3.49
CA ILE A 155 -6.70 1.90 2.07
C ILE A 155 -6.30 0.74 1.16
N GLY A 156 -6.86 0.70 -0.03
CA GLY A 156 -6.47 -0.28 -1.04
C GLY A 156 -7.03 0.05 -2.42
N ASP A 157 -6.54 -0.65 -3.44
CA ASP A 157 -7.12 -0.59 -4.78
C ASP A 157 -8.52 -1.21 -4.75
N TYR A 158 -9.54 -0.56 -5.33
CA TYR A 158 -10.89 -1.12 -5.41
C TYR A 158 -11.03 -2.02 -6.65
N TRP A 159 -10.44 -3.22 -6.58
CA TRP A 159 -10.60 -4.21 -7.64
C TRP A 159 -12.06 -4.65 -7.77
N GLY A 160 -12.57 -4.72 -9.01
CA GLY A 160 -13.95 -5.13 -9.27
C GLY A 160 -15.02 -4.06 -9.03
N ILE A 161 -14.65 -2.80 -8.81
CA ILE A 161 -15.61 -1.71 -8.59
C ILE A 161 -16.64 -1.60 -9.71
N GLU A 162 -16.28 -1.92 -10.96
CA GLU A 162 -17.21 -1.89 -12.10
C GLU A 162 -18.34 -2.93 -11.97
N GLN A 163 -18.10 -4.01 -11.23
CA GLN A 163 -19.10 -5.06 -10.95
C GLN A 163 -19.95 -4.70 -9.74
N VAL A 164 -19.35 -4.07 -8.75
CA VAL A 164 -19.99 -3.71 -7.48
C VAL A 164 -20.83 -2.43 -7.63
N HIS A 165 -20.33 -1.45 -8.37
CA HIS A 165 -20.94 -0.13 -8.59
C HIS A 165 -21.10 0.17 -10.09
N PRO A 166 -21.84 -0.63 -10.86
CA PRO A 166 -22.01 -0.41 -12.30
C PRO A 166 -22.67 0.91 -12.66
N GLU A 167 -23.47 1.47 -11.74
CA GLU A 167 -24.13 2.77 -11.88
C GLU A 167 -23.15 3.92 -12.04
N LEU A 168 -22.00 3.88 -11.36
CA LEU A 168 -20.98 4.92 -11.47
C LEU A 168 -20.46 5.05 -12.89
N PHE A 169 -20.32 3.93 -13.58
CA PHE A 169 -19.75 3.89 -14.93
C PHE A 169 -20.71 4.26 -16.04
N ARG A 170 -21.96 4.67 -15.71
CA ARG A 170 -22.85 5.38 -16.63
C ARG A 170 -22.33 6.79 -16.92
N GLU A 171 -21.64 7.40 -15.97
CA GLU A 171 -21.02 8.71 -16.14
C GLU A 171 -19.64 8.61 -16.79
N LYS A 172 -19.36 9.50 -17.76
CA LYS A 172 -18.05 9.54 -18.45
C LYS A 172 -16.89 9.75 -17.47
N LYS A 173 -17.08 10.61 -16.48
CA LYS A 173 -16.10 10.93 -15.44
C LYS A 173 -15.49 9.69 -14.79
N TRP A 174 -16.33 8.72 -14.39
CA TRP A 174 -15.87 7.49 -13.73
C TRP A 174 -15.23 6.51 -14.70
N ARG A 175 -15.72 6.44 -15.95
CA ARG A 175 -15.08 5.65 -17.00
C ARG A 175 -13.66 6.12 -17.31
N ASP A 176 -13.43 7.42 -17.28
CA ASP A 176 -12.11 8.00 -17.51
C ASP A 176 -11.20 7.76 -16.29
N ARG A 177 -11.71 7.92 -15.08
CA ARG A 177 -10.95 7.74 -13.82
C ARG A 177 -10.57 6.31 -13.51
N ILE A 178 -11.32 5.31 -13.97
CA ILE A 178 -10.94 3.90 -13.76
C ILE A 178 -9.59 3.57 -14.39
N TYR A 179 -9.16 4.35 -15.37
CA TYR A 179 -7.86 4.20 -15.99
C TYR A 179 -6.71 4.52 -15.01
N ASP A 180 -6.90 5.48 -14.15
CA ASP A 180 -5.94 5.89 -13.12
C ASP A 180 -6.03 5.03 -11.83
N GLY A 181 -7.14 4.31 -11.68
CA GLY A 181 -7.49 3.51 -10.52
C GLY A 181 -8.40 4.24 -9.53
N ILE A 182 -9.19 3.48 -8.81
CA ILE A 182 -10.07 3.96 -7.75
C ILE A 182 -9.66 3.25 -6.46
N SER A 183 -9.50 4.01 -5.38
CA SER A 183 -9.15 3.47 -4.08
C SER A 183 -10.39 3.21 -3.23
N SER A 184 -10.36 2.16 -2.43
CA SER A 184 -11.29 1.99 -1.30
C SER A 184 -10.66 2.57 -0.03
N ILE A 185 -11.50 3.14 0.82
CA ILE A 185 -11.14 3.64 2.14
C ILE A 185 -12.10 3.00 3.14
N LEU A 186 -11.57 2.23 4.09
CA LEU A 186 -12.31 1.75 5.25
C LEU A 186 -11.94 2.62 6.44
N VAL A 187 -12.92 3.24 7.07
CA VAL A 187 -12.73 4.06 8.26
C VAL A 187 -12.98 3.21 9.49
N ASN A 188 -11.96 3.02 10.30
CA ASN A 188 -11.98 2.06 11.41
C ASN A 188 -12.20 2.73 12.78
N THR A 189 -11.91 4.04 12.91
CA THR A 189 -12.03 4.80 14.16
C THR A 189 -12.63 6.19 13.92
N ASP A 190 -13.10 6.84 15.00
CA ASP A 190 -13.57 8.23 14.92
C ASP A 190 -12.45 9.18 14.47
N LYS A 191 -11.22 8.94 14.92
CA LYS A 191 -10.03 9.69 14.49
C LYS A 191 -9.75 9.51 13.00
N GLY A 192 -9.95 8.31 12.47
CA GLY A 192 -9.92 8.04 11.04
C GLY A 192 -10.99 8.81 10.27
N MET A 193 -12.19 8.90 10.83
CA MET A 193 -13.29 9.69 10.24
C MET A 193 -12.97 11.18 10.18
N GLU A 194 -12.38 11.73 11.23
CA GLU A 194 -11.91 13.12 11.27
C GLU A 194 -10.85 13.36 10.19
N LEU A 195 -9.85 12.49 10.08
CA LEU A 195 -8.78 12.60 9.09
C LEU A 195 -9.33 12.61 7.65
N VAL A 196 -10.31 11.75 7.36
CA VAL A 196 -10.95 11.70 6.04
C VAL A 196 -11.74 12.98 5.76
N LYS A 197 -12.49 13.49 6.75
CA LYS A 197 -13.27 14.73 6.62
C LYS A 197 -12.41 15.99 6.44
N GLU A 198 -11.24 16.03 7.08
CA GLU A 198 -10.28 17.14 6.98
C GLU A 198 -9.48 17.13 5.66
N THR A 199 -9.63 16.08 4.84
CA THR A 199 -8.87 15.95 3.58
C THR A 199 -9.70 16.44 2.40
N ASP A 200 -9.69 17.73 2.14
CA ASP A 200 -10.49 18.40 1.08
C ASP A 200 -10.21 17.91 -0.36
N SER A 201 -9.06 17.27 -0.59
CA SER A 201 -8.66 16.78 -1.92
C SER A 201 -9.31 15.44 -2.29
N LEU A 202 -10.05 14.81 -1.39
CA LEU A 202 -10.72 13.53 -1.65
C LEU A 202 -12.09 13.75 -2.26
N GLU A 203 -12.37 13.06 -3.35
CA GLU A 203 -13.72 12.88 -3.85
C GLU A 203 -14.26 11.55 -3.37
N LEU A 204 -15.19 11.58 -2.44
CA LEU A 204 -15.69 10.41 -1.73
C LEU A 204 -17.06 9.99 -2.25
N ILE A 205 -17.21 8.68 -2.42
CA ILE A 205 -18.51 8.03 -2.63
C ILE A 205 -18.68 7.02 -1.51
N SER A 206 -19.83 7.13 -0.82
CA SER A 206 -20.18 6.15 0.20
C SER A 206 -20.51 4.80 -0.44
N SER A 207 -20.04 3.73 0.14
CA SER A 207 -20.33 2.35 -0.27
C SER A 207 -20.62 1.53 0.96
N ASP A 208 -21.49 0.53 0.82
CA ASP A 208 -21.74 -0.41 1.88
C ASP A 208 -20.54 -1.32 2.12
N TYR A 209 -20.30 -1.67 3.38
CA TYR A 209 -19.20 -2.54 3.77
C TYR A 209 -19.28 -3.92 3.11
N GLU A 210 -20.48 -4.45 2.91
CA GLU A 210 -20.73 -5.71 2.21
C GLU A 210 -20.29 -5.69 0.74
N LEU A 211 -20.18 -4.49 0.14
CA LEU A 211 -19.73 -4.27 -1.22
C LEU A 211 -18.23 -3.97 -1.32
N ARG A 212 -17.48 -4.20 -0.25
CA ARG A 212 -16.02 -4.00 -0.23
C ARG A 212 -15.31 -4.86 -1.29
N PRO A 213 -14.10 -4.44 -1.72
CA PRO A 213 -13.34 -5.22 -2.70
C PRO A 213 -13.13 -6.65 -2.20
N ILE A 214 -13.48 -7.61 -3.04
CA ILE A 214 -13.16 -9.01 -2.78
C ILE A 214 -11.68 -9.17 -3.14
N MET A 215 -10.84 -9.43 -2.13
CA MET A 215 -9.48 -9.84 -2.39
C MET A 215 -9.54 -11.16 -3.15
N ALA A 216 -8.96 -11.21 -4.35
CA ALA A 216 -8.77 -12.46 -5.03
C ALA A 216 -7.89 -13.36 -4.13
N SER A 217 -8.49 -14.44 -3.65
CA SER A 217 -7.83 -15.49 -2.88
C SER A 217 -6.86 -16.27 -3.76
#